data_690f79b8d0c16043f7f101f40faf4d2c
#
_entry.id   690f79b8d0c16043f7f101f40faf4d2c
#
_cell.length_a   1.000
_cell.length_b   1.000
_cell.length_c   1.000
_cell.angle_alpha   90.00
_cell.angle_beta   90.00
_cell.angle_gamma   90.00
#
_symmetry.space_group_name_H-M   'P 1'
#
loop_
_entity.id
_entity.type
_entity.pdbx_description
1 polymer ?
#
loop_
_entity_poly.entity_id
_entity_poly.type
_entity_poly.pdbx_seq_one_letter_code
_entity_poly.pdbx_strand_id
1 'polypeptide(L)'
;QIARLAGMNWFFTQKLSWNTTNIFPHHTFWWEGIDGTRIWTHFPPVDCYDSIVSAQEVSKAEANFKEKGAARRSILPFGYGDGGGGPTAEQVERVHRFADLEDAPQVRLGSPDDYFNGARDDYPGAPVWRGEMYLEFHRGVYTSVHALKDGNRRAEAGLAAAEWLATVAARVGHPCPYEQLEQLWRRTLLLQFHDILPGSSIAWVNHEAVAEFTAIRAELDQLTDDAWQALSQVSGDETAGMSVVNPSHADRREVITVSGRPALVQIPAMAAKSLADAMVAPEHPVYVRRGRDAIRIANGLVEVGIDTR
;
A
#
# COMPACT_ATOMS: atom_id res chain seq x y z
N GLN A 1 2.12 -4.48 11.22
CA GLN A 1 3.19 -5.35 10.72
C GLN A 1 4.09 -4.60 9.73
N ILE A 2 3.59 -4.14 8.58
CA ILE A 2 4.38 -3.47 7.52
C ILE A 2 5.19 -2.30 8.10
N ALA A 3 4.57 -1.41 8.86
CA ALA A 3 5.26 -0.28 9.48
C ALA A 3 6.42 -0.73 10.40
N ARG A 4 6.19 -1.76 11.22
CA ARG A 4 7.24 -2.30 12.11
C ARG A 4 8.37 -2.98 11.34
N LEU A 5 8.08 -3.71 10.29
CA LEU A 5 9.09 -4.30 9.40
C LEU A 5 9.91 -3.23 8.67
N ALA A 6 9.30 -2.07 8.37
CA ALA A 6 10.00 -0.91 7.82
C ALA A 6 10.77 -0.07 8.87
N GLY A 7 10.85 -0.54 10.13
CA GLY A 7 11.59 0.15 11.20
C GLY A 7 10.82 1.28 11.89
N MET A 8 9.55 1.51 11.55
CA MET A 8 8.73 2.53 12.20
C MET A 8 8.30 2.09 13.61
N ASN A 9 8.40 3.00 14.59
CA ASN A 9 8.10 2.71 15.99
C ASN A 9 6.75 3.25 16.45
N TRP A 10 6.21 4.27 15.75
CA TRP A 10 4.96 4.92 16.08
C TRP A 10 4.15 5.28 14.85
N PHE A 11 2.86 5.49 15.08
CA PHE A 11 1.90 5.92 14.08
C PHE A 11 1.16 7.16 14.58
N PHE A 12 1.02 8.17 13.71
CA PHE A 12 0.40 9.44 14.02
C PHE A 12 -0.56 9.86 12.92
N THR A 13 -1.78 10.23 13.29
CA THR A 13 -2.77 10.80 12.36
C THR A 13 -3.84 11.57 13.12
N GLN A 14 -4.42 12.60 12.48
CA GLN A 14 -5.62 13.28 12.99
C GLN A 14 -6.88 12.89 12.19
N LYS A 15 -6.73 12.14 11.10
CA LYS A 15 -7.79 11.94 10.10
C LYS A 15 -9.07 11.30 10.64
N LEU A 16 -8.99 10.50 11.69
CA LEU A 16 -10.17 9.86 12.27
C LEU A 16 -11.12 10.84 12.97
N SER A 17 -10.66 12.05 13.30
CA SER A 17 -11.54 13.14 13.77
C SER A 17 -12.57 13.59 12.73
N TRP A 18 -12.35 13.25 11.44
CA TRP A 18 -13.28 13.53 10.34
C TRP A 18 -14.42 12.52 10.22
N ASN A 19 -14.39 11.44 11.00
CA ASN A 19 -15.51 10.50 11.05
C ASN A 19 -16.77 11.19 11.61
N THR A 20 -17.89 10.98 10.95
CA THR A 20 -19.17 11.59 11.33
C THR A 20 -20.09 10.66 12.13
N THR A 21 -19.90 9.36 12.01
CA THR A 21 -20.75 8.34 12.64
C THR A 21 -20.04 7.69 13.83
N ASN A 22 -18.76 7.32 13.67
CA ASN A 22 -18.01 6.61 14.71
C ASN A 22 -16.90 7.50 15.26
N ILE A 23 -17.03 7.86 16.54
CA ILE A 23 -15.96 8.57 17.26
C ILE A 23 -14.97 7.53 17.79
N PHE A 24 -13.70 7.67 17.40
CA PHE A 24 -12.66 6.78 17.88
C PHE A 24 -12.45 6.98 19.40
N PRO A 25 -12.41 5.90 20.22
CA PRO A 25 -12.48 6.03 21.68
C PRO A 25 -11.16 6.41 22.36
N HIS A 26 -10.04 6.44 21.63
CA HIS A 26 -8.70 6.67 22.18
C HIS A 26 -7.94 7.72 21.38
N HIS A 27 -7.06 8.46 22.07
CA HIS A 27 -6.03 9.31 21.45
C HIS A 27 -4.64 8.67 21.54
N THR A 28 -4.34 7.95 22.64
CA THR A 28 -3.02 7.33 22.87
C THR A 28 -3.20 5.86 23.21
N PHE A 29 -2.69 4.96 22.37
CA PHE A 29 -2.95 3.54 22.49
C PHE A 29 -1.94 2.69 21.70
N TRP A 30 -1.97 1.38 21.90
CA TRP A 30 -1.31 0.41 21.05
C TRP A 30 -2.25 -0.06 19.94
N TRP A 31 -1.85 0.12 18.70
CA TRP A 31 -2.56 -0.48 17.57
C TRP A 31 -1.95 -1.83 17.22
N GLU A 32 -2.76 -2.90 17.30
CA GLU A 32 -2.35 -4.28 17.07
C GLU A 32 -2.88 -4.79 15.71
N GLY A 33 -1.98 -5.26 14.87
CA GLY A 33 -2.30 -5.93 13.61
C GLY A 33 -2.79 -7.36 13.80
N ILE A 34 -3.22 -8.01 12.71
CA ILE A 34 -3.75 -9.39 12.73
C ILE A 34 -2.72 -10.44 13.18
N ASP A 35 -1.44 -10.14 13.06
CA ASP A 35 -0.31 -11.00 13.48
C ASP A 35 0.14 -10.75 14.93
N GLY A 36 -0.55 -9.88 15.67
CA GLY A 36 -0.20 -9.47 17.03
C GLY A 36 0.89 -8.40 17.13
N THR A 37 1.46 -7.96 16.00
CA THR A 37 2.44 -6.87 15.98
C THR A 37 1.80 -5.56 16.40
N ARG A 38 2.44 -4.84 17.33
CA ARG A 38 1.93 -3.57 17.87
C ARG A 38 2.79 -2.39 17.44
N ILE A 39 2.10 -1.25 17.20
CA ILE A 39 2.73 0.05 16.99
C ILE A 39 2.10 1.07 17.94
N TRP A 40 2.96 1.93 18.54
CA TRP A 40 2.48 2.99 19.42
C TRP A 40 1.80 4.07 18.60
N THR A 41 0.59 4.44 18.99
CA THR A 41 -0.27 5.30 18.17
C THR A 41 -0.76 6.50 18.94
N HIS A 42 -0.80 7.66 18.29
CA HIS A 42 -1.39 8.86 18.85
C HIS A 42 -2.22 9.62 17.81
N PHE A 43 -3.40 10.08 18.24
CA PHE A 43 -4.24 11.03 17.49
C PHE A 43 -4.26 12.36 18.25
N PRO A 44 -3.96 13.50 17.63
CA PRO A 44 -3.95 14.78 18.33
C PRO A 44 -5.38 15.20 18.69
N PRO A 45 -5.68 15.44 19.97
CA PRO A 45 -7.04 15.75 20.41
C PRO A 45 -7.53 17.15 19.98
N VAL A 46 -6.68 17.98 19.39
CA VAL A 46 -7.07 19.23 18.73
C VAL A 46 -7.87 18.99 17.44
N ASP A 47 -7.83 17.79 16.89
CA ASP A 47 -8.52 17.38 15.65
C ASP A 47 -8.12 18.17 14.40
N CYS A 48 -6.94 18.75 14.38
CA CYS A 48 -6.35 19.39 13.20
C CYS A 48 -4.85 19.08 13.11
N TYR A 49 -4.26 19.32 11.95
CA TYR A 49 -2.83 19.13 11.68
C TYR A 49 -2.10 20.48 11.48
N ASP A 50 -2.83 21.58 11.47
CA ASP A 50 -2.39 22.94 11.13
C ASP A 50 -2.85 23.98 12.15
N SER A 51 -2.85 23.65 13.44
CA SER A 51 -3.25 24.52 14.54
C SER A 51 -2.51 25.87 14.46
N ILE A 52 -3.21 26.93 14.81
CA ILE A 52 -2.63 28.27 15.01
C ILE A 52 -2.26 28.55 16.47
N VAL A 53 -2.35 27.55 17.33
CA VAL A 53 -2.07 27.63 18.77
C VAL A 53 -2.95 28.70 19.46
N SER A 54 -4.22 28.74 19.11
CA SER A 54 -5.19 29.61 19.79
C SER A 54 -5.60 29.04 21.16
N ALA A 55 -6.09 29.90 22.06
CA ALA A 55 -6.63 29.46 23.35
C ALA A 55 -7.78 28.46 23.17
N GLN A 56 -8.61 28.66 22.13
CA GLN A 56 -9.71 27.78 21.79
C GLN A 56 -9.20 26.37 21.40
N GLU A 57 -8.14 26.28 20.60
CA GLU A 57 -7.57 25.00 20.18
C GLU A 57 -6.87 24.26 21.33
N VAL A 58 -6.15 24.99 22.17
CA VAL A 58 -5.51 24.41 23.38
C VAL A 58 -6.57 23.89 24.34
N SER A 59 -7.62 24.67 24.62
CA SER A 59 -8.76 24.21 25.45
C SER A 59 -9.50 23.04 24.82
N LYS A 60 -9.70 23.04 23.49
CA LYS A 60 -10.31 21.91 22.77
C LYS A 60 -9.47 20.65 22.92
N ALA A 61 -8.16 20.75 22.73
CA ALA A 61 -7.25 19.62 22.87
C ALA A 61 -7.33 19.00 24.26
N GLU A 62 -7.35 19.81 25.30
CA GLU A 62 -7.53 19.35 26.67
C GLU A 62 -8.92 18.72 26.88
N ALA A 63 -9.98 19.39 26.44
CA ALA A 63 -11.35 18.91 26.60
C ALA A 63 -11.59 17.56 25.88
N ASN A 64 -11.03 17.38 24.68
CA ASN A 64 -11.20 16.16 23.88
C ASN A 64 -10.36 14.98 24.34
N PHE A 65 -9.20 15.22 25.00
CA PHE A 65 -8.26 14.15 25.33
C PHE A 65 -8.93 13.02 26.09
N LYS A 66 -8.87 11.80 25.57
CA LYS A 66 -9.61 10.63 26.13
C LYS A 66 -8.92 10.00 27.35
N GLU A 67 -7.59 10.05 27.39
CA GLU A 67 -6.78 9.41 28.42
C GLU A 67 -6.51 10.31 29.63
N LYS A 68 -7.43 11.24 29.96
CA LYS A 68 -7.30 12.14 31.12
C LYS A 68 -7.09 11.37 32.41
N GLY A 69 -6.14 11.81 33.21
CA GLY A 69 -5.78 11.17 34.50
C GLY A 69 -4.86 9.94 34.34
N ALA A 70 -4.72 9.39 33.14
CA ALA A 70 -3.83 8.26 32.87
C ALA A 70 -2.60 8.67 32.07
N ALA A 71 -2.77 9.40 30.97
CA ALA A 71 -1.68 10.00 30.19
C ALA A 71 -1.55 11.49 30.49
N ARG A 72 -0.32 12.01 30.37
CA ARG A 72 0.01 13.40 30.79
C ARG A 72 0.40 14.31 29.65
N ARG A 73 0.51 13.81 28.43
CA ARG A 73 0.99 14.60 27.29
C ARG A 73 0.25 14.24 26.00
N SER A 74 0.23 15.21 25.10
CA SER A 74 -0.34 15.07 23.77
C SER A 74 0.48 15.92 22.77
N ILE A 75 0.30 15.69 21.46
CA ILE A 75 0.83 16.53 20.42
C ILE A 75 -0.26 17.50 19.94
N LEU A 76 0.16 18.75 19.69
CA LEU A 76 -0.62 19.75 19.00
C LEU A 76 0.19 20.14 17.76
N PRO A 77 -0.11 19.57 16.58
CA PRO A 77 0.57 19.98 15.34
C PRO A 77 0.20 21.40 15.00
N PHE A 78 1.17 22.25 14.68
CA PHE A 78 0.93 23.66 14.40
C PHE A 78 1.73 24.18 13.20
N GLY A 79 1.24 25.28 12.64
CA GLY A 79 1.80 25.88 11.44
C GLY A 79 0.93 25.61 10.22
N TYR A 80 0.97 26.50 9.24
CA TYR A 80 0.18 26.35 8.02
C TYR A 80 0.64 25.16 7.20
N GLY A 81 -0.32 24.24 6.90
CA GLY A 81 -0.17 23.09 6.05
C GLY A 81 -0.65 23.31 4.62
N ASP A 82 -0.84 22.21 3.87
CA ASP A 82 -1.43 22.16 2.52
C ASP A 82 -0.80 23.13 1.48
N GLY A 83 0.46 23.41 1.60
CA GLY A 83 1.16 24.33 0.70
C GLY A 83 2.57 24.67 1.17
N GLY A 84 3.04 24.00 2.22
CA GLY A 84 4.41 24.16 2.73
C GLY A 84 4.66 25.47 3.48
N GLY A 85 3.62 26.01 4.12
CA GLY A 85 3.73 27.27 4.86
C GLY A 85 4.56 27.18 6.14
N GLY A 86 4.22 26.24 7.01
CA GLY A 86 4.84 26.10 8.33
C GLY A 86 4.38 27.15 9.36
N PRO A 87 5.04 27.24 10.54
CA PRO A 87 4.64 28.14 11.61
C PRO A 87 5.04 29.57 11.34
N THR A 88 4.18 30.52 11.75
CA THR A 88 4.50 31.96 11.76
C THR A 88 5.16 32.37 13.07
N ALA A 89 5.79 33.56 13.08
CA ALA A 89 6.36 34.15 14.31
C ALA A 89 5.29 34.31 15.40
N GLU A 90 4.04 34.67 15.03
CA GLU A 90 2.93 34.81 15.97
C GLU A 90 2.56 33.45 16.61
N GLN A 91 2.50 32.38 15.82
CA GLN A 91 2.22 31.05 16.36
C GLN A 91 3.30 30.56 17.32
N VAL A 92 4.57 30.82 17.02
CA VAL A 92 5.69 30.50 17.92
C VAL A 92 5.60 31.31 19.21
N GLU A 93 5.27 32.60 19.12
CA GLU A 93 5.07 33.45 20.29
C GLU A 93 3.89 32.97 21.18
N ARG A 94 2.82 32.48 20.56
CA ARG A 94 1.70 31.88 21.31
C ARG A 94 2.15 30.65 22.09
N VAL A 95 3.00 29.78 21.52
CA VAL A 95 3.57 28.65 22.26
C VAL A 95 4.31 29.14 23.52
N HIS A 96 5.13 30.19 23.41
CA HIS A 96 5.85 30.73 24.54
C HIS A 96 4.90 31.29 25.63
N ARG A 97 3.79 31.91 25.25
CA ARG A 97 2.78 32.41 26.20
C ARG A 97 2.02 31.30 26.95
N PHE A 98 1.86 30.13 26.32
CA PHE A 98 1.28 28.97 26.98
C PHE A 98 2.28 28.12 27.78
N ALA A 99 3.55 28.53 27.84
CA ALA A 99 4.57 27.77 28.57
C ALA A 99 4.28 27.71 30.09
N ASP A 100 3.65 28.74 30.65
CA ASP A 100 3.30 28.84 32.08
C ASP A 100 2.07 29.75 32.27
N LEU A 101 0.96 29.40 31.62
CA LEU A 101 -0.30 30.11 31.73
C LEU A 101 -1.20 29.45 32.77
N GLU A 102 -1.70 30.24 33.75
CA GLU A 102 -2.64 29.74 34.76
C GLU A 102 -3.92 29.17 34.10
N ASP A 103 -4.40 28.06 34.63
CA ASP A 103 -5.60 27.34 34.18
C ASP A 103 -5.55 26.86 32.72
N ALA A 104 -4.36 26.73 32.14
CA ALA A 104 -4.18 26.19 30.79
C ALA A 104 -3.15 25.04 30.77
N PRO A 105 -3.28 24.09 29.82
CA PRO A 105 -2.22 23.13 29.58
C PRO A 105 -0.90 23.81 29.23
N GLN A 106 0.19 23.33 29.81
CA GLN A 106 1.52 23.80 29.45
C GLN A 106 1.85 23.38 28.02
N VAL A 107 2.16 24.33 27.15
CA VAL A 107 2.59 24.10 25.76
C VAL A 107 4.08 24.36 25.60
N ARG A 108 4.79 23.51 24.90
CA ARG A 108 6.22 23.67 24.60
C ARG A 108 6.53 23.17 23.19
N LEU A 109 7.54 23.77 22.57
CA LEU A 109 8.10 23.25 21.33
C LEU A 109 8.75 21.89 21.57
N GLY A 110 8.58 20.98 20.65
CA GLY A 110 9.16 19.63 20.70
C GLY A 110 9.05 18.95 19.36
N SER A 111 9.71 17.81 19.24
CA SER A 111 9.61 16.92 18.09
C SER A 111 8.60 15.78 18.35
N PRO A 112 8.11 15.10 17.30
CA PRO A 112 7.36 13.85 17.48
C PRO A 112 8.13 12.82 18.31
N ASP A 113 9.45 12.71 18.11
CA ASP A 113 10.30 11.76 18.85
C ASP A 113 10.31 12.05 20.36
N ASP A 114 10.39 13.32 20.77
CA ASP A 114 10.33 13.74 22.18
C ASP A 114 9.00 13.33 22.80
N TYR A 115 7.92 13.52 22.07
CA TYR A 115 6.60 13.11 22.53
C TYR A 115 6.50 11.59 22.68
N PHE A 116 6.77 10.84 21.60
CA PHE A 116 6.53 9.40 21.58
C PHE A 116 7.39 8.63 22.57
N ASN A 117 8.66 9.03 22.75
CA ASN A 117 9.54 8.43 23.74
C ASN A 117 8.99 8.66 25.16
N GLY A 118 8.64 9.90 25.50
CA GLY A 118 8.11 10.22 26.82
C GLY A 118 6.68 9.69 27.06
N ALA A 119 5.80 9.71 26.07
CA ALA A 119 4.41 9.28 26.23
C ALA A 119 4.29 7.77 26.53
N ARG A 120 5.17 6.96 25.96
CA ARG A 120 5.19 5.53 26.23
C ARG A 120 5.58 5.23 27.68
N ASP A 121 6.52 5.97 28.23
CA ASP A 121 6.99 5.81 29.61
C ASP A 121 5.95 6.33 30.61
N ASP A 122 5.25 7.41 30.26
CA ASP A 122 4.20 8.01 31.11
C ASP A 122 2.91 7.18 31.14
N TYR A 123 2.66 6.33 30.14
CA TYR A 123 1.42 5.59 30.00
C TYR A 123 1.62 4.08 29.75
N PRO A 124 2.24 3.35 30.70
CA PRO A 124 2.53 1.92 30.53
C PRO A 124 1.28 1.04 30.41
N GLY A 125 0.13 1.48 30.92
CA GLY A 125 -1.16 0.78 30.87
C GLY A 125 -2.02 1.16 29.67
N ALA A 126 -1.47 1.69 28.60
CA ALA A 126 -2.24 2.12 27.44
C ALA A 126 -3.08 0.99 26.83
N PRO A 127 -4.32 1.27 26.40
CA PRO A 127 -5.20 0.28 25.80
C PRO A 127 -4.63 -0.26 24.49
N VAL A 128 -5.12 -1.44 24.11
CA VAL A 128 -4.77 -2.08 22.82
C VAL A 128 -6.00 -2.08 21.93
N TRP A 129 -5.90 -1.37 20.80
CA TRP A 129 -6.89 -1.44 19.73
C TRP A 129 -6.50 -2.53 18.75
N ARG A 130 -7.37 -3.52 18.56
CA ARG A 130 -7.20 -4.60 17.60
C ARG A 130 -8.16 -4.41 16.45
N GLY A 131 -7.65 -4.43 15.23
CA GLY A 131 -8.45 -4.31 14.04
C GLY A 131 -8.23 -3.02 13.28
N GLU A 132 -9.15 -2.74 12.37
CA GLU A 132 -9.08 -1.63 11.44
C GLU A 132 -9.39 -0.29 12.12
N MET A 133 -8.66 0.74 11.72
CA MET A 133 -9.00 2.14 12.02
C MET A 133 -9.70 2.71 10.79
N TYR A 134 -11.03 2.65 10.79
CA TYR A 134 -11.85 2.98 9.64
C TYR A 134 -12.02 4.49 9.47
N LEU A 135 -11.53 5.02 8.35
CA LEU A 135 -11.73 6.42 7.96
C LEU A 135 -12.98 6.54 7.08
N GLU A 136 -14.10 6.92 7.67
CA GLU A 136 -15.39 7.04 6.98
C GLU A 136 -15.36 8.01 5.81
N PHE A 137 -14.62 9.10 5.96
CA PHE A 137 -14.55 10.17 4.97
C PHE A 137 -13.94 9.74 3.63
N HIS A 138 -13.06 8.72 3.64
CA HIS A 138 -12.37 8.22 2.45
C HIS A 138 -12.82 6.82 2.01
N ARG A 139 -14.00 6.36 2.41
CA ARG A 139 -14.47 4.99 2.10
C ARG A 139 -14.59 4.69 0.60
N GLY A 140 -14.84 5.70 -0.24
CA GLY A 140 -14.96 5.55 -1.69
C GLY A 140 -13.64 5.35 -2.45
N VAL A 141 -12.50 5.70 -1.85
CA VAL A 141 -11.19 5.73 -2.54
C VAL A 141 -10.65 4.35 -2.95
N TYR A 142 -11.13 3.28 -2.32
CA TYR A 142 -10.71 1.90 -2.66
C TYR A 142 -11.14 1.46 -4.06
N THR A 143 -12.21 2.04 -4.58
CA THR A 143 -12.80 1.64 -5.88
C THR A 143 -12.90 2.78 -6.89
N SER A 144 -12.72 4.04 -6.47
CA SER A 144 -12.75 5.19 -7.38
C SER A 144 -11.68 5.06 -8.46
N VAL A 145 -12.09 5.24 -9.72
CA VAL A 145 -11.23 5.12 -10.91
C VAL A 145 -10.38 3.85 -10.87
N HIS A 146 -11.03 2.69 -10.94
CA HIS A 146 -10.40 1.36 -10.84
C HIS A 146 -9.13 1.20 -11.71
N ALA A 147 -9.12 1.82 -12.90
CA ALA A 147 -7.99 1.76 -13.81
C ALA A 147 -6.66 2.25 -13.19
N LEU A 148 -6.70 3.21 -12.25
CA LEU A 148 -5.52 3.67 -11.51
C LEU A 148 -4.97 2.58 -10.59
N LYS A 149 -5.85 1.86 -9.87
CA LYS A 149 -5.47 0.77 -8.98
C LYS A 149 -4.87 -0.40 -9.75
N ASP A 150 -5.51 -0.79 -10.86
CA ASP A 150 -5.01 -1.85 -11.76
C ASP A 150 -3.67 -1.44 -12.40
N GLY A 151 -3.57 -0.20 -12.89
CA GLY A 151 -2.35 0.36 -13.47
C GLY A 151 -1.19 0.34 -12.47
N ASN A 152 -1.42 0.84 -11.26
CA ASN A 152 -0.41 0.82 -10.19
C ASN A 152 0.06 -0.59 -9.85
N ARG A 153 -0.89 -1.52 -9.65
CA ARG A 153 -0.56 -2.91 -9.31
C ARG A 153 0.26 -3.59 -10.40
N ARG A 154 -0.06 -3.32 -11.68
CA ARG A 154 0.69 -3.86 -12.82
C ARG A 154 2.05 -3.21 -12.96
N ALA A 155 2.16 -1.88 -12.74
CA ALA A 155 3.44 -1.18 -12.80
C ALA A 155 4.41 -1.69 -11.72
N GLU A 156 3.97 -1.83 -10.46
CA GLU A 156 4.80 -2.39 -9.38
C GLU A 156 5.30 -3.81 -9.70
N ALA A 157 4.40 -4.68 -10.16
CA ALA A 157 4.77 -6.04 -10.51
C ALA A 157 5.70 -6.10 -11.74
N GLY A 158 5.43 -5.26 -12.74
CA GLY A 158 6.25 -5.16 -13.95
C GLY A 158 7.65 -4.62 -13.68
N LEU A 159 7.78 -3.59 -12.82
CA LEU A 159 9.08 -3.06 -12.39
C LEU A 159 9.92 -4.13 -11.70
N ALA A 160 9.35 -4.83 -10.73
CA ALA A 160 10.06 -5.91 -10.04
C ALA A 160 10.49 -7.04 -10.99
N ALA A 161 9.64 -7.39 -11.96
CA ALA A 161 9.97 -8.40 -12.97
C ALA A 161 11.07 -7.93 -13.92
N ALA A 162 10.99 -6.70 -14.41
CA ALA A 162 11.98 -6.12 -15.32
C ALA A 162 13.35 -5.97 -14.63
N GLU A 163 13.41 -5.51 -13.40
CA GLU A 163 14.66 -5.42 -12.62
C GLU A 163 15.30 -6.79 -12.44
N TRP A 164 14.51 -7.79 -12.06
CA TRP A 164 15.02 -9.14 -11.88
C TRP A 164 15.55 -9.72 -13.18
N LEU A 165 14.77 -9.67 -14.26
CA LEU A 165 15.18 -10.19 -15.58
C LEU A 165 16.39 -9.46 -16.15
N ALA A 166 16.42 -8.13 -16.07
CA ALA A 166 17.57 -7.34 -16.50
C ALA A 166 18.85 -7.70 -15.73
N THR A 167 18.71 -7.93 -14.41
CA THR A 167 19.84 -8.36 -13.56
C THR A 167 20.35 -9.74 -13.98
N VAL A 168 19.46 -10.69 -14.26
CA VAL A 168 19.84 -12.03 -14.74
C VAL A 168 20.47 -11.92 -16.14
N ALA A 169 19.90 -11.14 -17.05
CA ALA A 169 20.42 -10.94 -18.40
C ALA A 169 21.81 -10.26 -18.40
N ALA A 170 22.08 -9.40 -17.41
CA ALA A 170 23.41 -8.80 -17.26
C ALA A 170 24.52 -9.83 -17.01
N ARG A 171 24.18 -10.97 -16.41
CA ARG A 171 25.13 -12.08 -16.18
C ARG A 171 25.58 -12.75 -17.48
N VAL A 172 24.83 -12.61 -18.54
CA VAL A 172 25.14 -13.15 -19.88
C VAL A 172 25.59 -12.06 -20.85
N GLY A 173 25.89 -10.85 -20.35
CA GLY A 173 26.46 -9.75 -21.11
C GLY A 173 25.44 -8.77 -21.73
N HIS A 174 24.15 -8.91 -21.43
CA HIS A 174 23.16 -7.93 -21.83
C HIS A 174 23.23 -6.69 -20.92
N PRO A 175 23.32 -5.44 -21.45
CA PRO A 175 23.38 -4.24 -20.62
C PRO A 175 22.13 -4.06 -19.75
N CYS A 176 22.33 -3.80 -18.45
CA CYS A 176 21.20 -3.47 -17.57
C CYS A 176 20.73 -2.03 -17.81
N PRO A 177 19.43 -1.79 -18.11
CA PRO A 177 18.89 -0.48 -18.45
C PRO A 177 18.59 0.37 -17.21
N TYR A 178 19.59 0.66 -16.38
CA TYR A 178 19.44 1.35 -15.09
C TYR A 178 18.70 2.69 -15.17
N GLU A 179 19.06 3.54 -16.13
CA GLU A 179 18.46 4.87 -16.27
C GLU A 179 16.96 4.77 -16.63
N GLN A 180 16.61 3.84 -17.51
CA GLN A 180 15.23 3.64 -17.93
C GLN A 180 14.39 3.06 -16.79
N LEU A 181 14.91 2.09 -16.04
CA LEU A 181 14.25 1.55 -14.85
C LEU A 181 14.05 2.64 -13.79
N GLU A 182 15.05 3.48 -13.52
CA GLU A 182 14.92 4.59 -12.59
C GLU A 182 13.83 5.59 -13.01
N GLN A 183 13.76 5.94 -14.29
CA GLN A 183 12.70 6.83 -14.81
C GLN A 183 11.31 6.20 -14.65
N LEU A 184 11.17 4.91 -14.94
CA LEU A 184 9.90 4.18 -14.77
C LEU A 184 9.47 4.12 -13.29
N TRP A 185 10.41 3.92 -12.36
CA TRP A 185 10.16 4.03 -10.93
C TRP A 185 9.68 5.41 -10.53
N ARG A 186 10.37 6.47 -10.96
CA ARG A 186 9.99 7.86 -10.63
C ARG A 186 8.58 8.21 -11.14
N ARG A 187 8.25 7.81 -12.35
CA ARG A 187 6.92 8.01 -12.96
C ARG A 187 5.85 7.24 -12.18
N THR A 188 6.10 5.98 -11.83
CA THR A 188 5.19 5.17 -11.03
C THR A 188 4.97 5.77 -9.64
N LEU A 189 6.04 6.19 -8.96
CA LEU A 189 5.95 6.80 -7.62
C LEU A 189 5.18 8.13 -7.65
N LEU A 190 5.33 8.93 -8.71
CA LEU A 190 4.52 10.15 -8.89
C LEU A 190 3.02 9.82 -8.96
N LEU A 191 2.66 8.75 -9.67
CA LEU A 191 1.26 8.33 -9.81
C LEU A 191 0.68 7.72 -8.52
N GLN A 192 1.52 7.37 -7.54
CA GLN A 192 1.10 6.93 -6.20
C GLN A 192 0.78 8.10 -5.26
N PHE A 193 0.87 9.35 -5.74
CA PHE A 193 0.50 10.51 -4.95
C PHE A 193 -0.91 10.36 -4.37
N HIS A 194 -1.08 10.83 -3.10
CA HIS A 194 -2.26 10.54 -2.28
C HIS A 194 -3.60 11.04 -2.84
N ASP A 195 -3.62 11.87 -3.88
CA ASP A 195 -4.83 12.29 -4.59
C ASP A 195 -4.92 11.69 -6.01
N ILE A 196 -3.84 11.11 -6.56
CA ILE A 196 -3.87 10.42 -7.85
C ILE A 196 -4.35 8.98 -7.67
N LEU A 197 -3.61 8.18 -6.90
CA LEU A 197 -3.92 6.75 -6.70
C LEU A 197 -5.33 6.51 -6.11
N PRO A 198 -5.83 7.31 -5.16
CA PRO A 198 -7.20 7.18 -4.66
C PRO A 198 -8.28 7.50 -5.69
N GLY A 199 -7.96 8.20 -6.76
CA GLY A 199 -8.94 8.68 -7.76
C GLY A 199 -9.73 9.89 -7.29
N SER A 200 -9.21 10.64 -6.32
CA SER A 200 -9.84 11.85 -5.76
C SER A 200 -9.44 13.14 -6.47
N SER A 201 -8.54 13.05 -7.45
CA SER A 201 -8.15 14.17 -8.31
C SER A 201 -9.27 14.56 -9.29
N ILE A 202 -9.09 15.71 -9.95
CA ILE A 202 -9.98 16.14 -11.04
C ILE A 202 -9.91 15.15 -12.23
N ALA A 203 -10.94 15.13 -13.05
CA ALA A 203 -11.07 14.19 -14.17
C ALA A 203 -9.87 14.23 -15.13
N TRP A 204 -9.33 15.41 -15.40
CA TRP A 204 -8.14 15.56 -16.25
C TRP A 204 -6.95 14.76 -15.69
N VAL A 205 -6.58 14.98 -14.44
CA VAL A 205 -5.47 14.25 -13.79
C VAL A 205 -5.70 12.75 -13.82
N ASN A 206 -6.93 12.29 -13.57
CA ASN A 206 -7.26 10.86 -13.64
C ASN A 206 -7.05 10.29 -15.06
N HIS A 207 -7.43 11.02 -16.11
CA HIS A 207 -7.22 10.58 -17.50
C HIS A 207 -5.73 10.52 -17.86
N GLU A 208 -4.95 11.53 -17.51
CA GLU A 208 -3.50 11.55 -17.73
C GLU A 208 -2.80 10.41 -16.99
N ALA A 209 -3.16 10.17 -15.74
CA ALA A 209 -2.57 9.11 -14.93
C ALA A 209 -2.87 7.70 -15.50
N VAL A 210 -4.07 7.45 -16.01
CA VAL A 210 -4.42 6.18 -16.67
C VAL A 210 -3.61 6.00 -17.96
N ALA A 211 -3.46 7.05 -18.75
CA ALA A 211 -2.65 7.02 -19.97
C ALA A 211 -1.17 6.75 -19.63
N GLU A 212 -0.66 7.39 -18.58
CA GLU A 212 0.73 7.23 -18.13
C GLU A 212 0.99 5.81 -17.61
N PHE A 213 0.10 5.19 -16.82
CA PHE A 213 0.23 3.78 -16.45
C PHE A 213 0.23 2.85 -17.66
N THR A 214 -0.51 3.18 -18.72
CA THR A 214 -0.52 2.41 -19.95
C THR A 214 0.84 2.50 -20.66
N ALA A 215 1.44 3.69 -20.71
CA ALA A 215 2.77 3.90 -21.29
C ALA A 215 3.86 3.17 -20.48
N ILE A 216 3.85 3.33 -19.15
CA ILE A 216 4.78 2.62 -18.25
C ILE A 216 4.72 1.11 -18.48
N ARG A 217 3.51 0.55 -18.60
CA ARG A 217 3.35 -0.88 -18.84
C ARG A 217 3.97 -1.31 -20.17
N ALA A 218 3.74 -0.57 -21.24
CA ALA A 218 4.30 -0.91 -22.56
C ALA A 218 5.84 -0.89 -22.56
N GLU A 219 6.44 0.08 -21.86
CA GLU A 219 7.89 0.16 -21.70
C GLU A 219 8.45 -0.98 -20.85
N LEU A 220 7.76 -1.38 -19.77
CA LEU A 220 8.13 -2.52 -18.94
C LEU A 220 8.02 -3.85 -19.69
N ASP A 221 6.97 -4.03 -20.47
CA ASP A 221 6.80 -5.22 -21.34
C ASP A 221 7.97 -5.32 -22.31
N GLN A 222 8.38 -4.20 -22.96
CA GLN A 222 9.54 -4.17 -23.86
C GLN A 222 10.85 -4.53 -23.16
N LEU A 223 11.14 -3.94 -21.98
CA LEU A 223 12.35 -4.26 -21.22
C LEU A 223 12.40 -5.73 -20.80
N THR A 224 11.25 -6.28 -20.44
CA THR A 224 11.10 -7.69 -20.07
C THR A 224 11.37 -8.60 -21.27
N ASP A 225 10.82 -8.27 -22.42
CA ASP A 225 11.02 -9.01 -23.66
C ASP A 225 12.48 -8.96 -24.13
N ASP A 226 13.13 -7.80 -24.10
CA ASP A 226 14.54 -7.64 -24.47
C ASP A 226 15.47 -8.47 -23.58
N ALA A 227 15.26 -8.42 -22.27
CA ALA A 227 16.01 -9.23 -21.31
C ALA A 227 15.80 -10.73 -21.54
N TRP A 228 14.55 -11.12 -21.81
CA TRP A 228 14.20 -12.52 -22.07
C TRP A 228 14.82 -13.04 -23.39
N GLN A 229 14.80 -12.24 -24.45
CA GLN A 229 15.46 -12.56 -25.73
C GLN A 229 16.96 -12.78 -25.54
N ALA A 230 17.64 -11.90 -24.77
CA ALA A 230 19.06 -12.06 -24.49
C ALA A 230 19.37 -13.38 -23.74
N LEU A 231 18.55 -13.75 -22.78
CA LEU A 231 18.68 -15.02 -22.05
C LEU A 231 18.44 -16.24 -22.95
N SER A 232 17.47 -16.17 -23.86
CA SER A 232 17.11 -17.25 -24.77
C SER A 232 18.22 -17.54 -25.78
N GLN A 233 18.94 -16.52 -26.24
CA GLN A 233 20.06 -16.69 -27.19
C GLN A 233 21.25 -17.45 -26.59
N VAL A 234 21.47 -17.35 -25.27
CA VAL A 234 22.59 -18.02 -24.61
C VAL A 234 22.30 -19.49 -24.33
N SER A 235 21.04 -19.87 -24.17
CA SER A 235 20.66 -21.26 -23.90
C SER A 235 20.96 -22.21 -25.07
N GLY A 236 21.12 -21.68 -26.30
CA GLY A 236 21.53 -22.45 -27.48
C GLY A 236 20.57 -23.55 -27.91
N ASP A 237 19.44 -23.69 -27.24
CA ASP A 237 18.46 -24.72 -27.48
C ASP A 237 17.32 -24.15 -28.36
N GLU A 238 17.57 -24.16 -29.66
CA GLU A 238 16.54 -23.83 -30.67
C GLU A 238 15.31 -24.77 -30.60
N THR A 239 15.43 -25.87 -29.86
CA THR A 239 14.35 -26.85 -29.63
C THR A 239 13.64 -26.62 -28.29
N ALA A 240 14.16 -25.74 -27.42
CA ALA A 240 13.49 -25.37 -26.17
C ALA A 240 12.19 -24.65 -26.51
N GLY A 241 11.11 -25.37 -26.38
CA GLY A 241 9.75 -24.85 -26.50
C GLY A 241 9.53 -23.64 -25.57
N MET A 242 8.28 -23.18 -25.47
CA MET A 242 7.94 -22.07 -24.59
C MET A 242 8.47 -22.26 -23.17
N SER A 243 9.02 -21.19 -22.59
CA SER A 243 9.44 -21.16 -21.20
C SER A 243 8.47 -20.32 -20.36
N VAL A 244 8.40 -20.62 -19.07
CA VAL A 244 7.57 -19.91 -18.10
C VAL A 244 8.48 -19.38 -17.00
N VAL A 245 8.27 -18.11 -16.62
CA VAL A 245 9.08 -17.38 -15.66
C VAL A 245 8.21 -16.95 -14.48
N ASN A 246 8.72 -17.13 -13.27
CA ASN A 246 8.14 -16.59 -12.06
C ASN A 246 9.13 -15.58 -11.42
N PRO A 247 8.96 -14.28 -11.65
CA PRO A 247 9.82 -13.25 -11.05
C PRO A 247 9.43 -12.91 -9.60
N SER A 248 8.40 -13.53 -9.03
CA SER A 248 7.94 -13.25 -7.67
C SER A 248 8.75 -13.99 -6.60
N HIS A 249 8.73 -13.50 -5.37
CA HIS A 249 9.42 -14.08 -4.22
C HIS A 249 8.72 -15.30 -3.60
N ALA A 250 7.63 -15.79 -4.21
CA ALA A 250 6.89 -16.95 -3.75
C ALA A 250 6.73 -17.98 -4.87
N ASP A 251 6.70 -19.25 -4.50
CA ASP A 251 6.35 -20.31 -5.43
C ASP A 251 4.93 -20.07 -6.00
N ARG A 252 4.79 -20.28 -7.29
CA ARG A 252 3.52 -20.09 -8.00
C ARG A 252 2.98 -21.41 -8.54
N ARG A 253 1.68 -21.62 -8.33
CA ARG A 253 0.90 -22.68 -8.96
C ARG A 253 -0.34 -22.02 -9.56
N GLU A 254 -0.32 -21.81 -10.87
CA GLU A 254 -1.32 -20.97 -11.56
C GLU A 254 -1.77 -21.61 -12.86
N VAL A 255 -2.97 -21.21 -13.29
CA VAL A 255 -3.44 -21.54 -14.64
C VAL A 255 -3.05 -20.40 -15.58
N ILE A 256 -2.25 -20.71 -16.57
CA ILE A 256 -1.89 -19.80 -17.66
C ILE A 256 -2.55 -20.23 -18.96
N THR A 257 -2.66 -19.29 -19.91
CA THR A 257 -3.16 -19.60 -21.25
C THR A 257 -2.00 -19.82 -22.22
N VAL A 258 -1.92 -21.02 -22.78
CA VAL A 258 -0.89 -21.39 -23.76
C VAL A 258 -1.58 -21.76 -25.06
N SER A 259 -1.32 -21.01 -26.13
CA SER A 259 -1.95 -21.20 -27.45
C SER A 259 -3.49 -21.34 -27.36
N GLY A 260 -4.12 -20.48 -26.53
CA GLY A 260 -5.57 -20.45 -26.34
C GLY A 260 -6.13 -21.57 -25.44
N ARG A 261 -5.29 -22.38 -24.80
CA ARG A 261 -5.70 -23.46 -23.89
C ARG A 261 -5.18 -23.22 -22.48
N PRO A 262 -5.98 -23.52 -21.43
CA PRO A 262 -5.50 -23.41 -20.07
C PRO A 262 -4.47 -24.51 -19.76
N ALA A 263 -3.39 -24.16 -19.11
CA ALA A 263 -2.36 -25.06 -18.59
C ALA A 263 -2.08 -24.71 -17.12
N LEU A 264 -2.12 -25.69 -16.24
CA LEU A 264 -1.71 -25.53 -14.85
C LEU A 264 -0.18 -25.68 -14.79
N VAL A 265 0.50 -24.66 -14.28
CA VAL A 265 1.96 -24.64 -14.12
C VAL A 265 2.36 -24.46 -12.67
N GLN A 266 3.52 -25.02 -12.30
CA GLN A 266 4.14 -24.83 -10.98
C GLN A 266 5.60 -24.43 -11.16
N ILE A 267 5.94 -23.22 -10.64
CA ILE A 267 7.24 -22.62 -10.81
C ILE A 267 7.71 -22.09 -9.47
N PRO A 268 8.93 -22.46 -9.01
CA PRO A 268 9.52 -21.90 -7.80
C PRO A 268 9.66 -20.37 -7.86
N ALA A 269 9.82 -19.74 -6.71
CA ALA A 269 10.16 -18.34 -6.60
C ALA A 269 11.42 -18.00 -7.40
N MET A 270 11.47 -16.84 -8.07
CA MET A 270 12.64 -16.32 -8.78
C MET A 270 13.25 -17.34 -9.74
N ALA A 271 12.44 -18.04 -10.51
CA ALA A 271 12.88 -19.16 -11.39
C ALA A 271 12.24 -19.12 -12.78
N ALA A 272 12.91 -19.77 -13.71
CA ALA A 272 12.40 -20.11 -15.03
C ALA A 272 12.41 -21.62 -15.25
N LYS A 273 11.43 -22.14 -15.99
CA LYS A 273 11.36 -23.55 -16.42
C LYS A 273 10.91 -23.62 -17.87
N SER A 274 11.24 -24.72 -18.55
CA SER A 274 10.51 -25.05 -19.76
C SER A 274 9.02 -25.23 -19.45
N LEU A 275 8.14 -24.90 -20.38
CA LEU A 275 6.72 -25.09 -20.18
C LEU A 275 6.40 -26.58 -19.84
N ALA A 276 7.09 -27.50 -20.50
CA ALA A 276 6.91 -28.93 -20.28
C ALA A 276 7.22 -29.35 -18.83
N ASP A 277 8.31 -28.80 -18.24
CA ASP A 277 8.72 -29.09 -16.87
C ASP A 277 7.89 -28.33 -15.83
N ALA A 278 7.26 -27.24 -16.24
CA ALA A 278 6.41 -26.42 -15.37
C ALA A 278 4.98 -26.97 -15.29
N MET A 279 4.51 -27.67 -16.32
CA MET A 279 3.14 -28.21 -16.36
C MET A 279 2.93 -29.30 -15.31
N VAL A 280 1.83 -29.19 -14.56
CA VAL A 280 1.41 -30.17 -13.55
C VAL A 280 -0.05 -30.53 -13.76
N ALA A 281 -0.40 -31.78 -13.38
CA ALA A 281 -1.79 -32.22 -13.40
C ALA A 281 -2.59 -31.52 -12.28
N PRO A 282 -3.83 -31.08 -12.55
CA PRO A 282 -4.70 -30.58 -11.49
C PRO A 282 -5.14 -31.73 -10.58
N GLU A 283 -5.17 -31.49 -9.25
CA GLU A 283 -5.68 -32.47 -8.27
C GLU A 283 -7.16 -32.74 -8.44
N HIS A 284 -7.90 -31.71 -8.84
CA HIS A 284 -9.34 -31.75 -9.08
C HIS A 284 -9.63 -31.23 -10.50
N PRO A 285 -9.44 -32.10 -11.53
CA PRO A 285 -9.69 -31.72 -12.91
C PRO A 285 -11.18 -31.43 -13.15
N VAL A 286 -11.42 -30.39 -13.96
CA VAL A 286 -12.80 -30.04 -14.34
C VAL A 286 -13.29 -30.92 -15.46
N TYR A 287 -14.48 -31.55 -15.26
CA TYR A 287 -15.19 -32.32 -16.27
C TYR A 287 -16.42 -31.54 -16.72
N VAL A 288 -16.64 -31.50 -18.02
CA VAL A 288 -17.81 -30.86 -18.62
C VAL A 288 -18.63 -31.98 -19.32
N ARG A 289 -19.87 -32.13 -18.89
CA ARG A 289 -20.85 -33.02 -19.56
C ARG A 289 -21.96 -32.18 -20.18
N ARG A 290 -22.15 -32.31 -21.48
CA ARG A 290 -23.22 -31.63 -22.22
C ARG A 290 -24.37 -32.62 -22.44
N GLY A 291 -25.52 -32.33 -21.84
CA GLY A 291 -26.77 -32.97 -22.11
C GLY A 291 -27.62 -32.20 -23.14
N ARG A 292 -28.83 -32.65 -23.39
CA ARG A 292 -29.77 -32.01 -24.33
C ARG A 292 -30.25 -30.65 -23.82
N ASP A 293 -30.53 -30.55 -22.52
CA ASP A 293 -31.17 -29.41 -21.88
C ASP A 293 -30.35 -28.83 -20.72
N ALA A 294 -29.14 -29.35 -20.50
CA ALA A 294 -28.28 -28.89 -19.40
C ALA A 294 -26.81 -29.19 -19.68
N ILE A 295 -25.95 -28.29 -19.17
CA ILE A 295 -24.49 -28.50 -19.11
C ILE A 295 -24.14 -28.71 -17.63
N ARG A 296 -23.44 -29.78 -17.32
CA ARG A 296 -22.85 -30.01 -15.98
C ARG A 296 -21.36 -29.82 -16.01
N ILE A 297 -20.86 -29.02 -15.06
CA ILE A 297 -19.45 -28.77 -14.86
C ILE A 297 -19.10 -29.23 -13.45
N ALA A 298 -18.19 -30.16 -13.30
CA ALA A 298 -17.81 -30.68 -11.99
C ALA A 298 -16.31 -30.91 -11.88
N ASN A 299 -15.77 -30.82 -10.69
CA ASN A 299 -14.36 -31.10 -10.38
C ASN A 299 -14.18 -32.06 -9.18
N GLY A 300 -15.24 -32.72 -8.75
CA GLY A 300 -15.24 -33.58 -7.57
C GLY A 300 -15.44 -32.88 -6.24
N LEU A 301 -15.25 -31.52 -6.19
CA LEU A 301 -15.52 -30.70 -5.02
C LEU A 301 -16.83 -29.92 -5.18
N VAL A 302 -17.08 -29.43 -6.37
CA VAL A 302 -18.24 -28.60 -6.72
C VAL A 302 -18.83 -29.12 -8.02
N GLU A 303 -20.17 -29.12 -8.12
CA GLU A 303 -20.91 -29.33 -9.36
C GLU A 303 -21.81 -28.14 -9.66
N VAL A 304 -21.76 -27.65 -10.89
CA VAL A 304 -22.60 -26.58 -11.41
C VAL A 304 -23.45 -27.12 -12.55
N GLY A 305 -24.76 -26.97 -12.44
CA GLY A 305 -25.71 -27.24 -13.52
C GLY A 305 -26.15 -25.96 -14.18
N ILE A 306 -26.05 -25.89 -15.50
CA ILE A 306 -26.56 -24.75 -16.32
C ILE A 306 -27.72 -25.30 -17.13
N ASP A 307 -28.94 -24.80 -16.91
CA ASP A 307 -30.09 -25.05 -17.77
C ASP A 307 -29.92 -24.32 -19.09
N THR A 308 -30.08 -24.97 -20.20
CA THR A 308 -29.91 -24.41 -21.56
C THR A 308 -31.23 -24.28 -22.31
N ARG A 309 -32.38 -24.38 -21.61
CA ARG A 309 -33.70 -24.11 -22.16
C ARG A 309 -34.06 -22.67 -22.16
#